data_de49718203de721af461d3e30fb5a924
#
_entry.id   de49718203de721af461d3e30fb5a924
#
_cell.length_a   1.000
_cell.length_b   1.000
_cell.length_c   1.000
_cell.angle_alpha   90.00
_cell.angle_beta   90.00
_cell.angle_gamma   90.00
#
_symmetry.space_group_name_H-M   'P 1'
#
loop_
_entity.id
_entity.type
_entity.pdbx_description
1 polymer ?
#
loop_
_entity_poly.entity_id
_entity_poly.type
_entity_poly.pdbx_seq_one_letter_code
_entity_poly.pdbx_strand_id
1 'polypeptide(L)'
;MKRNIISIVLGCGIGVILGVTAINNQTPVKVYASQARQYEAEPVAAAEEKSEPRHLTYAEKLLLAACVYAEANTEDLTGKRYVVDVILNRLDSAKFPNTISEVIYEKGQFWTQGMPSDYSKIPEDCFEAIELELESQLSTEALYFRAGRYHNFGTALFRHGNHYYSK
;
A
#
# COMPACT_ATOMS: atom_id res chain seq x y z
N MET A 1 9.83 -16.64 -40.53
CA MET A 1 9.85 -15.19 -40.76
C MET A 1 9.92 -14.48 -39.42
N LYS A 2 11.08 -13.94 -39.10
CA LYS A 2 11.33 -13.22 -37.83
C LYS A 2 11.06 -11.73 -38.08
N ARG A 3 10.13 -11.15 -37.33
CA ARG A 3 9.87 -9.70 -37.38
C ARG A 3 10.63 -9.03 -36.22
N ASN A 4 11.68 -8.31 -36.59
CA ASN A 4 12.42 -7.44 -35.67
C ASN A 4 11.59 -6.18 -35.39
N ILE A 5 11.36 -5.88 -34.13
CA ILE A 5 10.80 -4.61 -33.69
C ILE A 5 12.01 -3.72 -33.34
N ILE A 6 12.20 -2.67 -34.11
CA ILE A 6 13.23 -1.65 -33.85
C ILE A 6 12.62 -0.62 -32.92
N SER A 7 13.16 -0.53 -31.70
CA SER A 7 12.88 0.58 -30.80
C SER A 7 13.68 1.80 -31.26
N ILE A 8 12.97 2.85 -31.67
CA ILE A 8 13.60 4.14 -31.97
C ILE A 8 13.68 4.95 -30.67
N VAL A 9 14.89 5.09 -30.17
CA VAL A 9 15.20 6.04 -29.12
C VAL A 9 15.42 7.39 -29.77
N LEU A 10 14.52 8.34 -29.51
CA LEU A 10 14.69 9.73 -29.95
C LEU A 10 15.68 10.43 -29.02
N GLY A 11 16.94 10.43 -29.41
CA GLY A 11 17.98 11.26 -28.79
C GLY A 11 17.86 12.70 -29.30
N CYS A 12 17.59 13.64 -28.40
CA CYS A 12 17.64 15.06 -28.67
C CYS A 12 19.11 15.50 -28.78
N GLY A 13 19.69 15.44 -29.96
CA GLY A 13 21.04 15.91 -30.24
C GLY A 13 21.00 17.42 -30.52
N ILE A 14 21.63 18.20 -29.64
CA ILE A 14 21.93 19.61 -29.90
C ILE A 14 23.11 19.64 -30.84
N GLY A 15 22.83 19.98 -32.10
CA GLY A 15 23.86 20.18 -33.12
C GLY A 15 24.65 21.48 -32.86
N VAL A 16 25.93 21.34 -32.60
CA VAL A 16 26.87 22.47 -32.59
C VAL A 16 27.31 22.76 -34.00
N ILE A 17 26.83 23.85 -34.60
CA ILE A 17 27.34 24.38 -35.87
C ILE A 17 28.57 25.25 -35.52
N LEU A 18 29.76 24.77 -35.91
CA LEU A 18 30.97 25.57 -35.93
C LEU A 18 30.99 26.44 -37.16
N GLY A 19 30.52 27.67 -37.03
CA GLY A 19 30.77 28.72 -38.03
C GLY A 19 32.03 29.51 -37.65
N VAL A 20 33.10 29.32 -38.42
CA VAL A 20 34.29 30.14 -38.31
C VAL A 20 34.08 31.37 -39.17
N THR A 21 33.88 32.56 -38.55
CA THR A 21 34.11 33.85 -39.20
C THR A 21 35.02 34.67 -38.27
N ALA A 22 36.21 34.88 -38.74
CA ALA A 22 37.17 35.79 -38.11
C ALA A 22 36.69 37.23 -38.28
N ILE A 23 36.36 37.89 -37.18
CA ILE A 23 36.35 39.36 -37.11
C ILE A 23 37.03 39.77 -35.83
N ASN A 24 38.16 40.40 -36.02
CA ASN A 24 39.03 41.02 -35.01
C ASN A 24 38.29 42.24 -34.44
N ASN A 25 37.89 42.19 -33.17
CA ASN A 25 37.79 43.41 -32.36
C ASN A 25 37.79 43.03 -30.89
N GLN A 26 38.77 43.55 -30.16
CA GLN A 26 39.04 43.28 -28.76
C GLN A 26 38.03 44.00 -27.87
N THR A 27 37.16 43.26 -27.22
CA THR A 27 36.57 43.64 -25.94
C THR A 27 36.62 42.44 -25.00
N PRO A 28 37.10 42.60 -23.74
CA PRO A 28 37.16 41.44 -22.84
C PRO A 28 35.76 41.05 -22.42
N VAL A 29 35.34 39.88 -22.88
CA VAL A 29 34.12 39.24 -22.38
C VAL A 29 34.43 38.84 -20.94
N LYS A 30 33.82 39.53 -19.98
CA LYS A 30 33.76 39.08 -18.59
C LYS A 30 33.03 37.75 -18.56
N VAL A 31 33.76 36.68 -18.34
CA VAL A 31 33.21 35.35 -18.10
C VAL A 31 32.47 35.43 -16.78
N TYR A 32 31.15 35.38 -16.83
CA TYR A 32 30.30 35.17 -15.63
C TYR A 32 30.44 33.73 -15.17
N ALA A 33 31.57 33.41 -14.53
CA ALA A 33 31.82 32.10 -13.90
C ALA A 33 31.28 32.06 -12.45
N SER A 34 30.27 32.85 -12.10
CA SER A 34 29.83 32.99 -10.72
C SER A 34 28.37 32.70 -10.44
N GLN A 35 27.68 31.97 -11.32
CA GLN A 35 26.30 31.55 -11.04
C GLN A 35 26.04 30.01 -11.19
N ALA A 36 27.11 29.23 -11.15
CA ALA A 36 26.97 27.77 -10.97
C ALA A 36 27.07 27.41 -9.48
N ARG A 37 26.41 28.18 -8.61
CA ARG A 37 26.34 27.86 -7.20
C ARG A 37 24.89 27.79 -6.79
N GLN A 38 24.55 26.61 -6.27
CA GLN A 38 23.33 26.33 -5.52
C GLN A 38 22.03 26.10 -6.34
N TYR A 39 22.01 25.02 -7.13
CA TYR A 39 20.89 24.12 -6.99
C TYR A 39 21.36 23.00 -6.06
N GLU A 40 21.33 23.28 -4.78
CA GLU A 40 21.23 22.27 -3.74
C GLU A 40 19.87 21.63 -4.01
N ALA A 41 19.89 20.40 -4.53
CA ALA A 41 18.68 19.64 -4.73
C ALA A 41 18.05 19.48 -3.35
N GLU A 42 16.97 20.23 -3.09
CA GLU A 42 16.11 19.90 -1.97
C GLU A 42 15.78 18.41 -2.11
N PRO A 43 15.81 17.64 -1.01
CA PRO A 43 15.38 16.25 -1.06
C PRO A 43 13.95 16.27 -1.56
N VAL A 44 13.77 15.84 -2.80
CA VAL A 44 12.43 15.51 -3.32
C VAL A 44 11.90 14.49 -2.34
N ALA A 45 10.96 14.92 -1.49
CA ALA A 45 10.22 14.01 -0.64
C ALA A 45 9.79 12.87 -1.57
N ALA A 46 10.24 11.66 -1.28
CA ALA A 46 9.88 10.50 -2.04
C ALA A 46 8.35 10.52 -2.14
N ALA A 47 7.84 10.76 -3.33
CA ALA A 47 6.42 10.61 -3.58
C ALA A 47 6.12 9.18 -3.16
N GLU A 48 5.28 9.02 -2.15
CA GLU A 48 4.78 7.71 -1.75
C GLU A 48 4.19 7.11 -3.02
N GLU A 49 4.86 6.11 -3.54
CA GLU A 49 4.42 5.37 -4.71
C GLU A 49 3.11 4.71 -4.26
N LYS A 50 1.98 5.30 -4.65
CA LYS A 50 0.66 4.79 -4.33
C LYS A 50 0.61 3.41 -4.99
N SER A 51 0.77 2.37 -4.19
CA SER A 51 0.70 1.00 -4.66
C SER A 51 -0.62 0.80 -5.40
N GLU A 52 -0.58 0.08 -6.54
CA GLU A 52 -1.79 -0.29 -7.26
C GLU A 52 -2.81 -0.91 -6.30
N PRO A 53 -4.10 -0.58 -6.45
CA PRO A 53 -5.14 -1.11 -5.58
C PRO A 53 -5.11 -2.63 -5.55
N ARG A 54 -5.12 -3.22 -4.36
CA ARG A 54 -5.16 -4.67 -4.22
C ARG A 54 -6.48 -5.20 -4.76
N HIS A 55 -6.41 -6.13 -5.70
CA HIS A 55 -7.57 -6.81 -6.26
C HIS A 55 -7.79 -8.15 -5.58
N LEU A 56 -8.94 -8.32 -4.93
CA LEU A 56 -9.39 -9.59 -4.39
C LEU A 56 -10.44 -10.22 -5.31
N THR A 57 -10.37 -11.53 -5.48
CA THR A 57 -11.42 -12.30 -6.15
C THR A 57 -12.71 -12.27 -5.33
N TYR A 58 -13.84 -12.56 -5.97
CA TYR A 58 -15.12 -12.65 -5.26
C TYR A 58 -15.10 -13.70 -4.14
N ALA A 59 -14.44 -14.83 -4.34
CA ALA A 59 -14.29 -15.88 -3.34
C ALA A 59 -13.48 -15.41 -2.12
N GLU A 60 -12.41 -14.66 -2.35
CA GLU A 60 -11.60 -14.06 -1.26
C GLU A 60 -12.40 -13.02 -0.49
N LYS A 61 -13.18 -12.18 -1.16
CA LYS A 61 -14.05 -11.19 -0.50
C LYS A 61 -15.13 -11.88 0.35
N LEU A 62 -15.75 -12.97 -0.13
CA LEU A 62 -16.70 -13.77 0.65
C LEU A 62 -16.07 -14.36 1.90
N LEU A 63 -14.89 -14.96 1.77
CA LEU A 63 -14.17 -15.56 2.89
C LEU A 63 -13.77 -14.49 3.92
N LEU A 64 -13.25 -13.37 3.44
CA LEU A 64 -12.86 -12.23 4.28
C LEU A 64 -14.09 -11.64 5.00
N ALA A 65 -15.23 -11.45 4.32
CA ALA A 65 -16.45 -10.97 4.93
C ALA A 65 -17.00 -11.93 6.00
N ALA A 66 -16.90 -13.24 5.77
CA ALA A 66 -17.27 -14.24 6.77
C ALA A 66 -16.36 -14.17 8.02
N CYS A 67 -15.08 -13.94 7.85
CA CYS A 67 -14.13 -13.73 8.95
C CYS A 67 -14.44 -12.43 9.71
N VAL A 68 -14.66 -11.32 9.02
CA VAL A 68 -15.05 -10.04 9.62
C VAL A 68 -16.36 -10.18 10.43
N TYR A 69 -17.34 -10.89 9.88
CA TYR A 69 -18.58 -11.17 10.59
C TYR A 69 -18.33 -11.96 11.89
N ALA A 70 -17.51 -13.02 11.84
CA ALA A 70 -17.21 -13.82 13.02
C ALA A 70 -16.48 -13.02 14.11
N GLU A 71 -15.54 -12.16 13.71
CA GLU A 71 -14.67 -11.43 14.64
C GLU A 71 -15.28 -10.11 15.14
N ALA A 72 -16.00 -9.40 14.30
CA ALA A 72 -16.38 -8.01 14.53
C ALA A 72 -17.86 -7.70 14.25
N ASN A 73 -18.77 -8.68 14.34
CA ASN A 73 -20.18 -8.46 14.04
C ASN A 73 -20.83 -7.37 14.90
N THR A 74 -20.39 -7.20 16.14
CA THR A 74 -20.91 -6.19 17.08
C THR A 74 -20.13 -4.87 17.05
N GLU A 75 -19.04 -4.79 16.31
CA GLU A 75 -18.26 -3.58 16.15
C GLU A 75 -18.90 -2.67 15.07
N ASP A 76 -18.60 -1.38 15.13
CA ASP A 76 -18.97 -0.44 14.07
C ASP A 76 -18.18 -0.70 12.77
N LEU A 77 -18.51 0.03 11.70
CA LEU A 77 -17.85 -0.10 10.41
C LEU A 77 -16.33 0.10 10.49
N THR A 78 -15.87 1.03 11.32
CA THR A 78 -14.43 1.26 11.54
C THR A 78 -13.78 0.07 12.23
N GLY A 79 -14.43 -0.53 13.23
CA GLY A 79 -13.95 -1.74 13.90
C GLY A 79 -13.85 -2.93 12.95
N LYS A 80 -14.82 -3.08 12.03
CA LYS A 80 -14.77 -4.08 10.95
C LYS A 80 -13.62 -3.84 9.99
N ARG A 81 -13.38 -2.58 9.60
CA ARG A 81 -12.23 -2.18 8.77
C ARG A 81 -10.90 -2.52 9.43
N TYR A 82 -10.75 -2.31 10.74
CA TYR A 82 -9.53 -2.70 11.44
C TYR A 82 -9.26 -4.21 11.40
N VAL A 83 -10.28 -5.06 11.41
CA VAL A 83 -10.08 -6.50 11.22
C VAL A 83 -9.58 -6.80 9.81
N VAL A 84 -10.13 -6.15 8.79
CA VAL A 84 -9.64 -6.26 7.40
C VAL A 84 -8.19 -5.77 7.32
N ASP A 85 -7.87 -4.60 7.88
CA ASP A 85 -6.52 -4.02 7.88
C ASP A 85 -5.48 -4.98 8.49
N VAL A 86 -5.81 -5.62 9.62
CA VAL A 86 -4.93 -6.64 10.22
C VAL A 86 -4.67 -7.81 9.26
N ILE A 87 -5.69 -8.28 8.55
CA ILE A 87 -5.53 -9.39 7.58
C ILE A 87 -4.65 -8.94 6.41
N LEU A 88 -4.86 -7.73 5.88
CA LEU A 88 -4.05 -7.18 4.79
C LEU A 88 -2.60 -6.94 5.23
N ASN A 89 -2.39 -6.40 6.43
CA ASN A 89 -1.06 -6.20 7.01
C ASN A 89 -0.30 -7.53 7.20
N ARG A 90 -1.02 -8.61 7.54
CA ARG A 90 -0.42 -9.95 7.62
C ARG A 90 0.01 -10.47 6.26
N LEU A 91 -0.81 -10.26 5.20
CA LEU A 91 -0.44 -10.63 3.83
C LEU A 91 0.85 -9.94 3.35
N ASP A 92 1.08 -8.72 3.82
CA ASP A 92 2.27 -7.93 3.46
C ASP A 92 3.47 -8.23 4.37
N SER A 93 3.25 -9.00 5.43
CA SER A 93 4.29 -9.35 6.40
C SER A 93 4.92 -10.70 6.10
N ALA A 94 6.24 -10.75 5.97
CA ALA A 94 6.98 -12.01 5.82
C ALA A 94 6.83 -12.99 7.01
N LYS A 95 6.16 -12.58 8.10
CA LYS A 95 5.91 -13.43 9.28
C LYS A 95 4.66 -14.30 9.13
N PHE A 96 3.82 -14.05 8.13
CA PHE A 96 2.54 -14.70 7.93
C PHE A 96 2.44 -15.31 6.52
N PRO A 97 1.46 -16.20 6.28
CA PRO A 97 1.15 -16.65 4.95
C PRO A 97 0.75 -15.51 4.01
N ASN A 98 0.90 -15.72 2.70
CA ASN A 98 0.68 -14.70 1.69
C ASN A 98 -0.63 -14.83 0.91
N THR A 99 -1.56 -15.64 1.38
CA THR A 99 -2.92 -15.77 0.83
C THR A 99 -3.98 -15.50 1.90
N ILE A 100 -5.11 -14.90 1.50
CA ILE A 100 -6.26 -14.63 2.39
C ILE A 100 -6.67 -15.91 3.14
N SER A 101 -6.79 -17.01 2.40
CA SER A 101 -7.23 -18.29 2.98
C SER A 101 -6.28 -18.80 4.05
N GLU A 102 -4.98 -18.80 3.77
CA GLU A 102 -3.98 -19.29 4.72
C GLU A 102 -3.89 -18.40 5.96
N VAL A 103 -3.97 -17.07 5.81
CA VAL A 103 -3.99 -16.13 6.94
C VAL A 103 -5.21 -16.36 7.82
N ILE A 104 -6.41 -16.52 7.23
CA ILE A 104 -7.66 -16.70 7.98
C ILE A 104 -7.70 -18.06 8.67
N TYR A 105 -7.25 -19.13 8.00
CA TYR A 105 -7.29 -20.49 8.56
C TYR A 105 -6.04 -20.85 9.38
N GLU A 106 -5.09 -19.92 9.55
CA GLU A 106 -3.96 -20.14 10.43
C GLU A 106 -4.44 -20.48 11.85
N LYS A 107 -3.94 -21.58 12.40
CA LYS A 107 -4.43 -22.14 13.66
C LYS A 107 -4.38 -21.15 14.81
N GLY A 108 -5.52 -20.86 15.39
CA GLY A 108 -5.65 -20.03 16.61
C GLY A 108 -5.54 -18.52 16.36
N GLN A 109 -5.58 -18.08 15.09
CA GLN A 109 -5.50 -16.65 14.76
C GLN A 109 -6.91 -16.02 14.70
N PHE A 110 -7.87 -16.67 14.05
CA PHE A 110 -9.24 -16.19 13.90
C PHE A 110 -10.25 -17.23 14.36
N TRP A 111 -11.43 -16.76 14.75
CA TRP A 111 -12.53 -17.64 15.17
C TRP A 111 -13.29 -18.18 13.96
N THR A 112 -12.65 -19.05 13.20
CA THR A 112 -13.23 -19.63 11.98
C THR A 112 -14.51 -20.46 12.22
N GLN A 113 -14.71 -20.98 13.44
CA GLN A 113 -15.93 -21.68 13.83
C GLN A 113 -17.16 -20.77 13.92
N GLY A 114 -16.96 -19.46 14.12
CA GLY A 114 -18.03 -18.47 14.11
C GLY A 114 -18.41 -17.96 12.72
N MET A 115 -17.67 -18.38 11.69
CA MET A 115 -17.99 -18.00 10.30
C MET A 115 -19.29 -18.67 9.85
N PRO A 116 -20.19 -17.93 9.18
CA PRO A 116 -21.45 -18.49 8.72
C PRO A 116 -21.20 -19.47 7.57
N SER A 117 -21.92 -20.61 7.59
CA SER A 117 -21.95 -21.55 6.47
C SER A 117 -22.79 -21.04 5.29
N ASP A 118 -23.72 -20.15 5.57
CA ASP A 118 -24.60 -19.47 4.62
C ASP A 118 -24.17 -18.01 4.51
N TYR A 119 -23.42 -17.68 3.47
CA TYR A 119 -22.88 -16.34 3.24
C TYR A 119 -23.97 -15.28 2.97
N SER A 120 -25.20 -15.67 2.63
CA SER A 120 -26.31 -14.72 2.49
C SER A 120 -26.71 -14.03 3.81
N LYS A 121 -26.22 -14.56 4.93
CA LYS A 121 -26.45 -14.01 6.28
C LYS A 121 -25.40 -12.99 6.71
N ILE A 122 -24.37 -12.79 5.93
CA ILE A 122 -23.34 -11.80 6.23
C ILE A 122 -23.92 -10.40 5.97
N PRO A 123 -23.94 -9.50 6.97
CA PRO A 123 -24.39 -8.14 6.80
C PRO A 123 -23.57 -7.38 5.75
N GLU A 124 -24.22 -6.43 5.06
CA GLU A 124 -23.62 -5.66 3.98
C GLU A 124 -22.42 -4.83 4.48
N ASP A 125 -22.46 -4.35 5.71
CA ASP A 125 -21.38 -3.56 6.32
C ASP A 125 -20.06 -4.33 6.47
N CYS A 126 -20.09 -5.68 6.48
CA CYS A 126 -18.87 -6.49 6.41
C CYS A 126 -18.21 -6.40 5.02
N PHE A 127 -19.00 -6.36 3.95
CA PHE A 127 -18.50 -6.14 2.59
C PHE A 127 -18.07 -4.70 2.37
N GLU A 128 -18.85 -3.74 2.87
CA GLU A 128 -18.50 -2.32 2.83
C GLU A 128 -17.15 -2.05 3.50
N ALA A 129 -16.89 -2.66 4.66
CA ALA A 129 -15.60 -2.57 5.34
C ALA A 129 -14.43 -3.03 4.46
N ILE A 130 -14.64 -4.11 3.68
CA ILE A 130 -13.62 -4.62 2.76
C ILE A 130 -13.39 -3.64 1.61
N GLU A 131 -14.46 -3.17 0.95
CA GLU A 131 -14.33 -2.26 -0.18
C GLU A 131 -13.62 -0.95 0.24
N LEU A 132 -14.02 -0.37 1.37
CA LEU A 132 -13.39 0.83 1.91
C LEU A 132 -11.92 0.61 2.25
N GLU A 133 -11.56 -0.56 2.75
CA GLU A 133 -10.18 -0.88 3.11
C GLU A 133 -9.31 -1.12 1.88
N LEU A 134 -9.88 -1.71 0.82
CA LEU A 134 -9.19 -1.88 -0.47
C LEU A 134 -9.01 -0.55 -1.23
N GLU A 135 -9.97 0.37 -1.09
CA GLU A 135 -9.92 1.70 -1.71
C GLU A 135 -8.96 2.65 -0.96
N SER A 136 -9.00 2.60 0.38
CA SER A 136 -8.24 3.50 1.25
C SER A 136 -7.88 2.80 2.56
N GLN A 137 -6.79 2.06 2.56
CA GLN A 137 -6.33 1.28 3.69
C GLN A 137 -5.99 2.18 4.89
N LEU A 138 -6.42 1.76 6.09
CA LEU A 138 -6.14 2.47 7.34
C LEU A 138 -4.66 2.42 7.73
N SER A 139 -3.93 1.43 7.25
CA SER A 139 -2.47 1.27 7.39
C SER A 139 -2.00 1.40 8.85
N THR A 140 -2.66 0.69 9.76
CA THR A 140 -2.40 0.81 11.21
C THR A 140 -1.14 0.10 11.67
N GLU A 141 -0.48 -0.67 10.80
CA GLU A 141 0.61 -1.59 11.14
C GLU A 141 0.22 -2.73 12.12
N ALA A 142 -1.04 -2.82 12.55
CA ALA A 142 -1.50 -3.84 13.46
C ALA A 142 -1.44 -5.23 12.81
N LEU A 143 -0.83 -6.17 13.51
CA LEU A 143 -0.74 -7.57 13.11
C LEU A 143 -1.59 -8.49 14.00
N TYR A 144 -1.99 -8.00 15.16
CA TYR A 144 -2.75 -8.75 16.15
C TYR A 144 -3.85 -7.88 16.74
N PHE A 145 -4.95 -8.52 17.11
CA PHE A 145 -5.95 -7.91 17.97
C PHE A 145 -6.50 -8.94 18.97
N ARG A 146 -7.11 -8.44 20.03
CA ARG A 146 -7.74 -9.25 21.06
C ARG A 146 -8.87 -8.47 21.72
N ALA A 147 -9.95 -9.17 22.05
CA ALA A 147 -11.03 -8.59 22.83
C ALA A 147 -10.60 -8.38 24.31
N GLY A 148 -11.02 -7.26 24.87
CA GLY A 148 -10.95 -6.96 26.32
C GLY A 148 -9.59 -6.50 26.84
N ARG A 149 -8.47 -6.81 26.23
CA ARG A 149 -7.12 -6.38 26.65
C ARG A 149 -6.06 -6.60 25.58
N TYR A 150 -4.90 -5.97 25.73
CA TYR A 150 -3.74 -6.26 24.88
C TYR A 150 -3.21 -7.70 25.09
N HIS A 151 -2.55 -8.22 24.08
CA HIS A 151 -1.70 -9.41 24.24
C HIS A 151 -0.56 -9.13 25.22
N ASN A 152 0.02 -10.18 25.79
CA ASN A 152 1.21 -10.10 26.63
C ASN A 152 2.51 -10.13 25.80
N PHE A 153 2.41 -10.03 24.49
CA PHE A 153 3.51 -9.99 23.53
C PHE A 153 3.23 -8.89 22.48
N GLY A 154 4.27 -8.53 21.73
CA GLY A 154 4.20 -7.47 20.73
C GLY A 154 4.16 -6.07 21.35
N THR A 155 3.95 -5.06 20.53
CA THR A 155 3.85 -3.67 20.93
C THR A 155 2.39 -3.23 20.85
N ALA A 156 1.83 -2.72 21.94
CA ALA A 156 0.50 -2.15 21.98
C ALA A 156 0.43 -0.91 21.09
N LEU A 157 -0.59 -0.82 20.24
CA LEU A 157 -0.80 0.31 19.33
C LEU A 157 -1.98 1.18 19.77
N PHE A 158 -3.21 0.66 19.67
CA PHE A 158 -4.42 1.40 20.00
C PHE A 158 -5.55 0.45 20.41
N ARG A 159 -6.66 1.05 20.84
CA ARG A 159 -7.92 0.36 21.12
C ARG A 159 -9.03 0.94 20.28
N HIS A 160 -9.93 0.08 19.75
CA HIS A 160 -11.20 0.47 19.15
C HIS A 160 -12.29 -0.51 19.60
N GLY A 161 -13.45 0.02 20.01
CA GLY A 161 -14.52 -0.83 20.54
C GLY A 161 -14.04 -1.73 21.67
N ASN A 162 -14.26 -3.03 21.54
CA ASN A 162 -13.78 -4.05 22.46
C ASN A 162 -12.40 -4.62 22.08
N HIS A 163 -11.84 -4.24 20.94
CA HIS A 163 -10.59 -4.78 20.40
C HIS A 163 -9.39 -3.91 20.79
N TYR A 164 -8.29 -4.58 21.15
CA TYR A 164 -6.98 -4.02 21.48
C TYR A 164 -5.96 -4.51 20.46
N TYR A 165 -5.42 -3.58 19.69
CA TYR A 165 -4.56 -3.82 18.53
C TYR A 165 -3.09 -3.70 18.90
N SER A 166 -2.24 -4.60 18.35
CA SER A 166 -0.79 -4.65 18.61
C SER A 166 -0.01 -5.12 17.37
N LYS A 167 1.29 -4.83 17.39
CA LYS A 167 2.25 -5.20 16.33
C LYS A 167 3.29 -6.19 16.85
#